data_f6d2f95ff91a631eddbe6ce07d31195e
#
_entry.id   f6d2f95ff91a631eddbe6ce07d31195e
#
_cell.length_a   1.000
_cell.length_b   1.000
_cell.length_c   1.000
_cell.angle_alpha   90.00
_cell.angle_beta   90.00
_cell.angle_gamma   90.00
#
_symmetry.space_group_name_H-M   'P 1'
#
loop_
_entity.id
_entity.type
_entity.pdbx_description
1 polymer ?
#
loop_
_entity_poly.entity_id
_entity_poly.type
_entity_poly.pdbx_seq_one_letter_code
_entity_poly.pdbx_strand_id
1 'polypeptide(L)'
;MLFTALTANRVAAQGTRPASGITVGQAVPAGVWAYPNHAFLTDSLASPIRLNAYRGKLILLDFWATYCVPCIASFPKMKSLQQQYQHDLQIILVNNEPLARASAFLQKRKNEHGEAFTAIVADTLLNRTFPHRTIPHYVWIGRDGRVLAITGEEELEEAKLLQALQGEGSAFTNKKNIDPALPLFSSADFPTEGLQKYSLLTQGRVSGLASGTQFRKAKSGALVGRAFTNTGFFSLYSTIARQLQRALGWRFSDQQIRYAGASEAGFLQDTYNYEFVVPERFSAQLYSMMLHDLNTYSPYVATFKTEKTNCLILERYSTAGTPLNHDGDESLVKGAGQQGALNLKNVPVDALADRLENLTWNSLPVMNHTDISERISVRISRTGNLQEVNAGLGPYGLRLRPAKKKIMIMLISDQATKPTLYKPR
;
A
#
# COMPACT_ATOMS: atom_id res chain seq x y z
N MET A 1 53.92 31.13 -17.00
CA MET A 1 52.60 31.01 -16.33
C MET A 1 51.79 30.01 -17.08
N LEU A 2 51.78 28.73 -16.60
CA LEU A 2 50.95 27.65 -17.17
C LEU A 2 49.61 27.66 -16.45
N PHE A 3 48.51 27.87 -17.19
CA PHE A 3 47.17 27.62 -16.71
C PHE A 3 46.83 26.14 -16.98
N THR A 4 46.76 25.35 -15.89
CA THR A 4 46.19 24.02 -15.93
C THR A 4 44.65 24.12 -15.80
N ALA A 5 43.93 23.77 -16.87
CA ALA A 5 42.48 23.66 -16.89
C ALA A 5 42.07 22.39 -16.14
N LEU A 6 41.46 22.50 -14.97
CA LEU A 6 40.72 21.39 -14.32
C LEU A 6 39.45 21.11 -15.11
N THR A 7 39.42 20.01 -15.81
CA THR A 7 38.20 19.44 -16.39
C THR A 7 37.39 18.77 -15.28
N ALA A 8 36.30 19.43 -14.85
CA ALA A 8 35.32 18.83 -13.96
C ALA A 8 34.57 17.71 -14.70
N ASN A 9 34.86 16.47 -14.37
CA ASN A 9 34.04 15.33 -14.79
C ASN A 9 32.66 15.44 -14.14
N ARG A 10 31.69 15.85 -14.96
CA ARG A 10 30.26 15.69 -14.62
C ARG A 10 29.94 14.20 -14.68
N VAL A 11 29.87 13.53 -13.54
CA VAL A 11 29.20 12.24 -13.41
C VAL A 11 27.71 12.52 -13.60
N ALA A 12 27.24 12.35 -14.84
CA ALA A 12 25.83 12.23 -15.14
C ALA A 12 25.34 10.96 -14.44
N ALA A 13 24.51 11.10 -13.42
CA ALA A 13 23.71 10.00 -12.90
C ALA A 13 22.73 9.61 -14.03
N GLN A 14 23.20 8.74 -14.92
CA GLN A 14 22.33 8.02 -15.83
C GLN A 14 21.45 7.13 -14.96
N GLY A 15 20.22 7.55 -14.72
CA GLY A 15 19.17 6.66 -14.27
C GLY A 15 19.16 5.49 -15.25
N THR A 16 19.61 4.32 -14.79
CA THR A 16 19.60 3.09 -15.57
C THR A 16 18.17 2.84 -16.02
N ARG A 17 17.88 3.09 -17.30
CA ARG A 17 16.68 2.55 -17.94
C ARG A 17 16.67 1.06 -17.59
N PRO A 18 15.57 0.52 -17.03
CA PRO A 18 15.48 -0.92 -16.87
C PRO A 18 15.72 -1.54 -18.25
N ALA A 19 16.55 -2.58 -18.29
CA ALA A 19 16.78 -3.34 -19.53
C ALA A 19 15.42 -3.60 -20.17
N SER A 20 15.30 -3.34 -21.47
CA SER A 20 14.06 -3.49 -22.21
C SER A 20 13.61 -4.95 -22.14
N GLY A 21 12.68 -5.24 -21.20
CA GLY A 21 12.06 -6.55 -21.08
C GLY A 21 11.17 -6.85 -22.28
N ILE A 22 10.67 -8.06 -22.36
CA ILE A 22 9.73 -8.48 -23.40
C ILE A 22 8.39 -7.73 -23.19
N THR A 23 7.84 -7.25 -24.29
CA THR A 23 6.58 -6.52 -24.33
C THR A 23 5.48 -7.31 -25.04
N VAL A 24 4.25 -6.83 -24.93
CA VAL A 24 3.08 -7.40 -25.62
C VAL A 24 3.35 -7.52 -27.14
N GLY A 25 2.92 -8.63 -27.71
CA GLY A 25 3.13 -9.00 -29.12
C GLY A 25 4.48 -9.67 -29.43
N GLN A 26 5.45 -9.57 -28.54
CA GLN A 26 6.77 -10.19 -28.77
C GLN A 26 6.76 -11.69 -28.42
N ALA A 27 7.55 -12.46 -29.17
CA ALA A 27 7.76 -13.87 -28.88
C ALA A 27 8.68 -14.03 -27.67
N VAL A 28 8.34 -14.98 -26.79
CA VAL A 28 9.22 -15.36 -25.68
C VAL A 28 10.46 -16.06 -26.25
N PRO A 29 11.70 -15.63 -25.92
CA PRO A 29 12.92 -16.18 -26.47
C PRO A 29 13.11 -17.67 -26.15
N ALA A 30 13.72 -18.41 -27.07
CA ALA A 30 13.99 -19.83 -26.91
C ALA A 30 14.76 -20.17 -25.62
N GLY A 31 15.70 -19.31 -25.22
CA GLY A 31 16.45 -19.46 -23.96
C GLY A 31 15.57 -19.40 -22.71
N VAL A 32 14.51 -18.59 -22.72
CA VAL A 32 13.54 -18.52 -21.60
C VAL A 32 12.70 -19.79 -21.54
N TRP A 33 12.27 -20.30 -22.70
CA TRP A 33 11.53 -21.56 -22.78
C TRP A 33 12.31 -22.76 -22.24
N ALA A 34 13.59 -22.83 -22.56
CA ALA A 34 14.46 -23.96 -22.23
C ALA A 34 15.09 -23.88 -20.83
N TYR A 35 15.02 -22.71 -20.18
CA TYR A 35 15.70 -22.49 -18.90
C TYR A 35 15.16 -23.41 -17.79
N PRO A 36 16.05 -24.07 -17.04
CA PRO A 36 15.66 -24.92 -15.90
C PRO A 36 15.39 -24.06 -14.66
N ASN A 37 14.13 -23.72 -14.44
CA ASN A 37 13.70 -22.94 -13.27
C ASN A 37 13.60 -23.80 -12.02
N HIS A 38 13.95 -23.25 -10.85
CA HIS A 38 13.69 -23.91 -9.58
C HIS A 38 12.19 -24.04 -9.36
N ALA A 39 11.72 -25.29 -9.30
CA ALA A 39 10.32 -25.59 -9.16
C ALA A 39 9.95 -25.96 -7.75
N PHE A 40 8.80 -25.52 -7.31
CA PHE A 40 8.04 -26.10 -6.21
C PHE A 40 6.80 -26.76 -6.80
N LEU A 41 6.81 -28.09 -6.86
CA LEU A 41 5.63 -28.90 -7.10
C LEU A 41 5.16 -29.44 -5.76
N THR A 42 3.88 -29.54 -5.62
CA THR A 42 3.12 -29.75 -4.39
C THR A 42 3.55 -30.84 -3.43
N ASP A 43 4.52 -31.71 -3.78
CA ASP A 43 4.93 -32.84 -2.94
C ASP A 43 6.45 -32.97 -2.69
N SER A 44 7.26 -32.14 -3.42
CA SER A 44 8.72 -32.12 -3.22
C SER A 44 9.35 -30.94 -3.94
N LEU A 45 10.59 -30.57 -3.58
CA LEU A 45 11.49 -29.83 -4.47
C LEU A 45 11.64 -30.67 -5.74
N ALA A 46 10.84 -30.37 -6.74
CA ALA A 46 10.78 -31.15 -7.97
C ALA A 46 11.99 -30.84 -8.87
N SER A 47 12.19 -31.72 -9.83
CA SER A 47 13.08 -31.49 -10.97
C SER A 47 12.81 -30.12 -11.59
N PRO A 48 13.84 -29.42 -12.09
CA PRO A 48 13.66 -28.07 -12.66
C PRO A 48 12.55 -28.03 -13.70
N ILE A 49 11.63 -27.05 -13.55
CA ILE A 49 10.57 -26.84 -14.55
C ILE A 49 11.11 -25.99 -15.70
N ARG A 50 10.76 -26.41 -16.90
CA ARG A 50 10.99 -25.64 -18.13
C ARG A 50 9.66 -25.22 -18.74
N LEU A 51 9.52 -23.99 -19.16
CA LEU A 51 8.30 -23.51 -19.83
C LEU A 51 7.95 -24.31 -21.08
N ASN A 52 8.96 -24.93 -21.73
CA ASN A 52 8.79 -25.83 -22.89
C ASN A 52 7.77 -26.95 -22.65
N ALA A 53 7.61 -27.43 -21.41
CA ALA A 53 6.66 -28.48 -21.07
C ALA A 53 5.19 -28.05 -21.27
N TYR A 54 4.94 -26.76 -21.38
CA TYR A 54 3.60 -26.17 -21.48
C TYR A 54 3.33 -25.51 -22.83
N ARG A 55 4.19 -25.76 -23.84
CA ARG A 55 3.96 -25.24 -25.19
C ARG A 55 2.63 -25.73 -25.75
N GLY A 56 1.94 -24.85 -26.48
CA GLY A 56 0.62 -25.10 -27.04
C GLY A 56 -0.54 -24.85 -26.09
N LYS A 57 -0.26 -24.58 -24.80
CA LYS A 57 -1.24 -24.05 -23.84
C LYS A 57 -1.15 -22.53 -23.75
N LEU A 58 -2.22 -21.92 -23.28
CA LEU A 58 -2.17 -20.57 -22.71
C LEU A 58 -1.40 -20.66 -21.40
N ILE A 59 -0.34 -19.86 -21.24
CA ILE A 59 0.43 -19.80 -19.98
C ILE A 59 0.13 -18.47 -19.31
N LEU A 60 -0.27 -18.53 -18.03
CA LEU A 60 -0.39 -17.38 -17.16
C LEU A 60 0.74 -17.43 -16.12
N LEU A 61 1.72 -16.53 -16.26
CA LEU A 61 2.72 -16.31 -15.23
C LEU A 61 2.18 -15.30 -14.22
N ASP A 62 2.06 -15.69 -12.96
CA ASP A 62 1.66 -14.82 -11.84
C ASP A 62 2.89 -14.50 -10.99
N PHE A 63 3.36 -13.26 -11.06
CA PHE A 63 4.44 -12.75 -10.23
C PHE A 63 3.87 -12.27 -8.89
N TRP A 64 4.28 -12.94 -7.82
CA TRP A 64 3.75 -12.74 -6.48
C TRP A 64 4.83 -12.75 -5.40
N ALA A 65 4.45 -12.40 -4.15
CA ALA A 65 5.32 -12.51 -2.97
C ALA A 65 4.50 -12.90 -1.72
N THR A 66 5.17 -13.47 -0.72
CA THR A 66 4.53 -13.93 0.53
C THR A 66 3.87 -12.80 1.34
N TYR A 67 4.21 -11.55 1.09
CA TYR A 67 3.62 -10.35 1.70
C TYR A 67 2.59 -9.65 0.82
N CYS A 68 2.34 -10.13 -0.40
CA CYS A 68 1.40 -9.53 -1.35
C CYS A 68 -0.03 -10.02 -1.06
N VAL A 69 -0.77 -9.27 -0.26
CA VAL A 69 -2.16 -9.62 0.13
C VAL A 69 -3.07 -9.82 -1.08
N PRO A 70 -3.14 -8.92 -2.08
CA PRO A 70 -4.01 -9.14 -3.25
C PRO A 70 -3.60 -10.34 -4.09
N CYS A 71 -2.28 -10.64 -4.22
CA CYS A 71 -1.83 -11.85 -4.91
C CYS A 71 -2.38 -13.11 -4.24
N ILE A 72 -2.28 -13.19 -2.91
CA ILE A 72 -2.74 -14.34 -2.14
C ILE A 72 -4.27 -14.47 -2.20
N ALA A 73 -4.98 -13.36 -2.22
CA ALA A 73 -6.45 -13.34 -2.34
C ALA A 73 -6.95 -13.90 -3.68
N SER A 74 -6.14 -13.85 -4.75
CA SER A 74 -6.49 -14.41 -6.06
C SER A 74 -6.26 -15.93 -6.19
N PHE A 75 -5.53 -16.57 -5.29
CA PHE A 75 -5.17 -17.99 -5.36
C PHE A 75 -6.39 -18.94 -5.47
N PRO A 76 -7.49 -18.78 -4.70
CA PRO A 76 -8.66 -19.65 -4.87
C PRO A 76 -9.26 -19.57 -6.27
N LYS A 77 -9.33 -18.37 -6.86
CA LYS A 77 -9.83 -18.16 -8.23
C LYS A 77 -8.89 -18.81 -9.26
N MET A 78 -7.59 -18.63 -9.11
CA MET A 78 -6.59 -19.27 -9.98
C MET A 78 -6.67 -20.79 -9.94
N LYS A 79 -6.83 -21.36 -8.74
CA LYS A 79 -7.02 -22.81 -8.57
C LYS A 79 -8.25 -23.29 -9.33
N SER A 80 -9.38 -22.62 -9.20
CA SER A 80 -10.61 -22.96 -9.92
C SER A 80 -10.42 -22.88 -11.43
N LEU A 81 -9.84 -21.82 -11.96
CA LEU A 81 -9.56 -21.65 -13.38
C LEU A 81 -8.58 -22.74 -13.89
N GLN A 82 -7.52 -23.04 -13.15
CA GLN A 82 -6.56 -24.08 -13.53
C GLN A 82 -7.22 -25.46 -13.62
N GLN A 83 -8.13 -25.78 -12.69
CA GLN A 83 -8.86 -27.07 -12.69
C GLN A 83 -9.84 -27.15 -13.86
N GLN A 84 -10.58 -26.08 -14.09
CA GLN A 84 -11.61 -26.02 -15.15
C GLN A 84 -10.99 -26.09 -16.54
N TYR A 85 -9.84 -25.44 -16.76
CA TYR A 85 -9.18 -25.31 -18.07
C TYR A 85 -7.84 -26.05 -18.14
N GLN A 86 -7.66 -27.14 -17.39
CA GLN A 86 -6.36 -27.85 -17.22
C GLN A 86 -5.72 -28.31 -18.53
N HIS A 87 -6.50 -28.54 -19.59
CA HIS A 87 -5.99 -28.99 -20.89
C HIS A 87 -5.43 -27.83 -21.72
N ASP A 88 -5.98 -26.63 -21.56
CA ASP A 88 -5.73 -25.46 -22.37
C ASP A 88 -4.94 -24.35 -21.68
N LEU A 89 -4.95 -24.36 -20.34
CA LEU A 89 -4.32 -23.36 -19.47
C LEU A 89 -3.23 -23.98 -18.60
N GLN A 90 -2.15 -23.26 -18.41
CA GLN A 90 -1.19 -23.49 -17.35
C GLN A 90 -0.91 -22.23 -16.56
N ILE A 91 -1.31 -22.20 -15.30
CA ILE A 91 -0.95 -21.14 -14.36
C ILE A 91 0.35 -21.53 -13.67
N ILE A 92 1.30 -20.61 -13.63
CA ILE A 92 2.61 -20.78 -12.99
C ILE A 92 2.84 -19.57 -12.07
N LEU A 93 2.89 -19.83 -10.77
CA LEU A 93 3.26 -18.82 -9.80
C LEU A 93 4.77 -18.55 -9.88
N VAL A 94 5.18 -17.30 -9.98
CA VAL A 94 6.59 -16.87 -10.08
C VAL A 94 6.95 -16.03 -8.86
N ASN A 95 7.94 -16.47 -8.08
CA ASN A 95 8.36 -15.79 -6.85
C ASN A 95 9.89 -15.67 -6.83
N ASN A 96 10.39 -14.49 -6.48
CA ASN A 96 11.82 -14.18 -6.40
C ASN A 96 12.38 -14.13 -4.96
N GLU A 97 11.55 -14.46 -3.96
CA GLU A 97 12.02 -14.56 -2.57
C GLU A 97 12.88 -15.81 -2.38
N PRO A 98 13.67 -15.87 -1.30
CA PRO A 98 14.48 -17.06 -1.00
C PRO A 98 13.65 -18.36 -1.00
N LEU A 99 14.20 -19.40 -1.60
CA LEU A 99 13.56 -20.70 -1.80
C LEU A 99 12.82 -21.18 -0.54
N ALA A 100 13.49 -21.19 0.61
CA ALA A 100 12.93 -21.70 1.87
C ALA A 100 11.67 -20.94 2.28
N ARG A 101 11.62 -19.60 2.07
CA ARG A 101 10.48 -18.76 2.46
C ARG A 101 9.27 -19.02 1.56
N ALA A 102 9.48 -18.99 0.25
CA ALA A 102 8.41 -19.19 -0.71
C ALA A 102 7.83 -20.60 -0.61
N SER A 103 8.70 -21.64 -0.50
CA SER A 103 8.29 -23.05 -0.39
C SER A 103 7.50 -23.31 0.90
N ALA A 104 7.96 -22.80 2.04
CA ALA A 104 7.24 -22.97 3.32
C ALA A 104 5.84 -22.34 3.26
N PHE A 105 5.73 -21.16 2.63
CA PHE A 105 4.44 -20.48 2.45
C PHE A 105 3.49 -21.31 1.57
N LEU A 106 3.95 -21.76 0.41
CA LEU A 106 3.13 -22.57 -0.51
C LEU A 106 2.72 -23.91 0.12
N GLN A 107 3.62 -24.55 0.87
CA GLN A 107 3.29 -25.78 1.60
C GLN A 107 2.20 -25.56 2.65
N LYS A 108 2.27 -24.45 3.38
CA LYS A 108 1.23 -24.04 4.34
C LYS A 108 -0.12 -23.83 3.63
N ARG A 109 -0.15 -23.10 2.51
CA ARG A 109 -1.36 -22.86 1.71
C ARG A 109 -1.98 -24.17 1.19
N LYS A 110 -1.15 -25.12 0.74
CA LYS A 110 -1.60 -26.44 0.34
C LYS A 110 -2.28 -27.17 1.50
N ASN A 111 -1.64 -27.22 2.67
CA ASN A 111 -2.13 -27.96 3.84
C ASN A 111 -3.43 -27.38 4.41
N GLU A 112 -3.52 -26.03 4.49
CA GLU A 112 -4.65 -25.34 5.13
C GLU A 112 -5.83 -25.10 4.17
N HIS A 113 -5.57 -24.93 2.86
CA HIS A 113 -6.59 -24.49 1.88
C HIS A 113 -6.67 -25.42 0.65
N GLY A 114 -5.86 -26.47 0.60
CA GLY A 114 -5.78 -27.36 -0.56
C GLY A 114 -5.30 -26.65 -1.84
N GLU A 115 -4.60 -25.53 -1.73
CA GLU A 115 -4.11 -24.73 -2.85
C GLU A 115 -2.77 -25.28 -3.33
N ALA A 116 -2.83 -26.08 -4.40
CA ALA A 116 -1.68 -26.70 -5.03
C ALA A 116 -1.41 -26.06 -6.40
N PHE A 117 -0.24 -25.49 -6.57
CA PHE A 117 0.16 -24.80 -7.80
C PHE A 117 1.49 -25.31 -8.35
N THR A 118 1.66 -25.20 -9.67
CA THR A 118 2.97 -25.19 -10.28
C THR A 118 3.62 -23.84 -9.95
N ALA A 119 4.75 -23.83 -9.27
CA ALA A 119 5.43 -22.60 -8.89
C ALA A 119 6.91 -22.64 -9.25
N ILE A 120 7.42 -21.51 -9.73
CA ILE A 120 8.83 -21.19 -9.88
C ILE A 120 9.20 -20.32 -8.71
N VAL A 121 10.21 -20.71 -7.94
CA VAL A 121 10.66 -20.03 -6.71
C VAL A 121 12.13 -19.64 -6.83
N ALA A 122 12.55 -18.64 -6.07
CA ALA A 122 13.88 -18.02 -6.17
C ALA A 122 14.22 -17.60 -7.61
N ASP A 123 13.20 -17.14 -8.36
CA ASP A 123 13.37 -16.76 -9.76
C ASP A 123 14.23 -15.52 -9.93
N THR A 124 15.05 -15.53 -10.96
CA THR A 124 15.81 -14.35 -11.40
C THR A 124 15.65 -14.08 -12.89
N LEU A 125 15.34 -15.11 -13.67
CA LEU A 125 15.26 -14.99 -15.13
C LEU A 125 13.95 -14.33 -15.57
N LEU A 126 12.81 -14.85 -15.09
CA LEU A 126 11.50 -14.36 -15.51
C LEU A 126 11.26 -12.94 -15.00
N ASN A 127 11.71 -12.62 -13.78
CA ASN A 127 11.66 -11.25 -13.26
C ASN A 127 12.47 -10.25 -14.11
N ARG A 128 13.60 -10.66 -14.66
CA ARG A 128 14.38 -9.83 -15.61
C ARG A 128 13.76 -9.79 -17.00
N THR A 129 13.14 -10.88 -17.43
CA THR A 129 12.49 -11.01 -18.72
C THR A 129 11.22 -10.17 -18.80
N PHE A 130 10.45 -10.11 -17.71
CA PHE A 130 9.20 -9.37 -17.57
C PHE A 130 9.31 -8.36 -16.40
N PRO A 131 10.10 -7.29 -16.57
CA PRO A 131 10.37 -6.34 -15.49
C PRO A 131 9.09 -5.62 -15.06
N HIS A 132 8.90 -5.55 -13.75
CA HIS A 132 7.75 -4.89 -13.13
C HIS A 132 8.14 -4.23 -11.81
N ARG A 133 7.39 -3.18 -11.43
CA ARG A 133 7.57 -2.43 -10.17
C ARG A 133 6.58 -2.83 -9.10
N THR A 134 5.44 -3.39 -9.51
CA THR A 134 4.34 -3.73 -8.62
C THR A 134 3.82 -5.13 -8.89
N ILE A 135 3.37 -5.81 -7.85
CA ILE A 135 2.66 -7.10 -7.89
C ILE A 135 1.25 -6.91 -7.29
N PRO A 136 0.25 -7.66 -7.74
CA PRO A 136 0.27 -8.74 -8.74
C PRO A 136 0.70 -8.26 -10.12
N HIS A 137 1.38 -9.12 -10.86
CA HIS A 137 1.81 -8.86 -12.22
C HIS A 137 1.63 -10.13 -13.03
N TYR A 138 0.74 -10.10 -14.00
CA TYR A 138 0.37 -11.24 -14.82
C TYR A 138 0.92 -11.09 -16.23
N VAL A 139 1.53 -12.15 -16.73
CA VAL A 139 1.98 -12.24 -18.12
C VAL A 139 1.23 -13.38 -18.79
N TRP A 140 0.45 -13.05 -19.79
CA TRP A 140 -0.34 -13.98 -20.59
C TRP A 140 0.44 -14.34 -21.85
N ILE A 141 0.84 -15.61 -21.98
CA ILE A 141 1.60 -16.11 -23.15
C ILE A 141 0.67 -17.02 -23.93
N GLY A 142 0.42 -16.64 -25.18
CA GLY A 142 -0.44 -17.38 -26.09
C GLY A 142 0.12 -18.75 -26.49
N ARG A 143 -0.70 -19.57 -27.11
CA ARG A 143 -0.35 -20.91 -27.60
C ARG A 143 0.78 -20.86 -28.63
N ASP A 144 0.91 -19.75 -29.35
CA ASP A 144 1.97 -19.45 -30.31
C ASP A 144 3.30 -19.03 -29.66
N GLY A 145 3.31 -18.86 -28.33
CA GLY A 145 4.48 -18.42 -27.56
C GLY A 145 4.76 -16.93 -27.58
N ARG A 146 3.80 -16.11 -28.01
CA ARG A 146 3.87 -14.65 -27.91
C ARG A 146 3.18 -14.14 -26.66
N VAL A 147 3.65 -13.01 -26.15
CA VAL A 147 2.99 -12.32 -25.02
C VAL A 147 1.70 -11.67 -25.56
N LEU A 148 0.55 -12.15 -25.09
CA LEU A 148 -0.77 -11.61 -25.44
C LEU A 148 -1.06 -10.33 -24.66
N ALA A 149 -0.77 -10.34 -23.35
CA ALA A 149 -1.03 -9.22 -22.46
C ALA A 149 -0.09 -9.24 -21.25
N ILE A 150 0.09 -8.08 -20.62
CA ILE A 150 0.73 -7.91 -19.31
C ILE A 150 -0.22 -7.09 -18.46
N THR A 151 -0.77 -7.69 -17.36
CA THR A 151 -1.91 -7.12 -16.62
C THR A 151 -1.72 -7.10 -15.11
N GLY A 152 -2.64 -6.45 -14.39
CA GLY A 152 -2.83 -6.59 -12.95
C GLY A 152 -3.93 -7.60 -12.60
N GLU A 153 -4.32 -7.64 -11.31
CA GLU A 153 -5.37 -8.55 -10.82
C GLU A 153 -6.77 -8.26 -11.37
N GLU A 154 -7.01 -7.04 -11.80
CA GLU A 154 -8.30 -6.58 -12.34
C GLU A 154 -8.69 -7.33 -13.63
N GLU A 155 -7.71 -7.86 -14.36
CA GLU A 155 -7.95 -8.60 -15.61
C GLU A 155 -8.01 -10.13 -15.41
N LEU A 156 -7.89 -10.62 -14.17
CA LEU A 156 -8.03 -12.05 -13.87
C LEU A 156 -9.49 -12.43 -13.77
N GLU A 157 -10.17 -12.51 -14.92
CA GLU A 157 -11.57 -12.91 -15.02
C GLU A 157 -11.74 -14.05 -16.02
N GLU A 158 -12.75 -14.92 -15.81
CA GLU A 158 -13.01 -16.05 -16.69
C GLU A 158 -13.30 -15.60 -18.13
N ALA A 159 -14.07 -14.51 -18.30
CA ALA A 159 -14.33 -13.94 -19.62
C ALA A 159 -13.05 -13.53 -20.35
N LYS A 160 -12.08 -12.92 -19.63
CA LYS A 160 -10.78 -12.56 -20.17
C LYS A 160 -9.92 -13.78 -20.50
N LEU A 161 -9.99 -14.81 -19.66
CA LEU A 161 -9.32 -16.10 -19.93
C LEU A 161 -9.83 -16.72 -21.23
N LEU A 162 -11.15 -16.74 -21.44
CA LEU A 162 -11.74 -17.28 -22.67
C LEU A 162 -11.29 -16.51 -23.92
N GLN A 163 -11.21 -15.19 -23.84
CA GLN A 163 -10.66 -14.34 -24.91
C GLN A 163 -9.17 -14.65 -25.16
N ALA A 164 -8.38 -14.81 -24.09
CA ALA A 164 -6.98 -15.19 -24.21
C ALA A 164 -6.78 -16.59 -24.86
N LEU A 165 -7.65 -17.55 -24.56
CA LEU A 165 -7.65 -18.87 -25.19
C LEU A 165 -7.93 -18.81 -26.72
N GLN A 166 -8.63 -17.78 -27.18
CA GLN A 166 -8.85 -17.47 -28.58
C GLN A 166 -7.72 -16.64 -29.22
N GLY A 167 -6.72 -16.24 -28.42
CA GLY A 167 -5.60 -15.41 -28.89
C GLY A 167 -5.90 -13.90 -28.92
N GLU A 168 -7.00 -13.47 -28.32
CA GLU A 168 -7.45 -12.07 -28.32
C GLU A 168 -6.74 -11.21 -27.27
N GLY A 169 -5.51 -10.82 -27.53
CA GLY A 169 -4.73 -9.95 -26.64
C GLY A 169 -5.25 -8.50 -26.52
N SER A 170 -5.96 -8.02 -27.53
CA SER A 170 -6.50 -6.65 -27.57
C SER A 170 -7.65 -6.42 -26.55
N ALA A 171 -8.24 -7.48 -26.01
CA ALA A 171 -9.28 -7.41 -24.99
C ALA A 171 -8.78 -6.99 -23.61
N PHE A 172 -7.46 -6.96 -23.39
CA PHE A 172 -6.86 -6.67 -22.09
C PHE A 172 -6.45 -5.21 -21.93
N THR A 173 -6.63 -4.68 -20.73
CA THR A 173 -6.01 -3.42 -20.32
C THR A 173 -4.59 -3.70 -19.81
N ASN A 174 -3.60 -3.34 -20.60
CA ASN A 174 -2.22 -3.60 -20.23
C ASN A 174 -1.77 -2.73 -19.04
N LYS A 175 -1.12 -3.37 -18.09
CA LYS A 175 -0.55 -2.74 -16.91
C LYS A 175 0.59 -1.79 -17.30
N LYS A 176 0.54 -0.57 -16.77
CA LYS A 176 1.60 0.41 -16.92
C LYS A 176 2.67 0.21 -15.83
N ASN A 177 3.93 0.33 -16.18
CA ASN A 177 5.04 0.25 -15.23
C ASN A 177 5.44 1.66 -14.77
N ILE A 178 4.58 2.30 -13.99
CA ILE A 178 4.73 3.69 -13.56
C ILE A 178 5.75 3.77 -12.43
N ASP A 179 6.67 4.74 -12.53
CA ASP A 179 7.62 5.05 -11.46
C ASP A 179 6.98 6.04 -10.45
N PRO A 180 6.65 5.62 -9.22
CA PRO A 180 6.04 6.50 -8.24
C PRO A 180 7.02 7.57 -7.71
N ALA A 181 8.31 7.45 -7.99
CA ALA A 181 9.29 8.47 -7.61
C ALA A 181 9.24 9.70 -8.52
N LEU A 182 8.74 9.54 -9.75
CA LEU A 182 8.54 10.64 -10.69
C LEU A 182 7.17 11.31 -10.46
N PRO A 183 7.01 12.59 -10.90
CA PRO A 183 5.69 13.22 -10.94
C PRO A 183 4.68 12.37 -11.70
N LEU A 184 3.45 12.23 -11.19
CA LEU A 184 2.42 11.37 -11.78
C LEU A 184 2.04 11.77 -13.23
N PHE A 185 2.24 13.02 -13.60
CA PHE A 185 2.01 13.52 -14.96
C PHE A 185 3.28 13.55 -15.82
N SER A 186 4.41 12.97 -15.34
CA SER A 186 5.69 13.06 -16.04
C SER A 186 5.57 12.57 -17.49
N SER A 187 5.93 13.44 -18.42
CA SER A 187 6.08 13.16 -19.83
C SER A 187 7.53 13.37 -20.23
N ALA A 188 8.02 12.58 -21.18
CA ALA A 188 9.38 12.74 -21.71
C ALA A 188 9.60 14.11 -22.37
N ASP A 189 8.52 14.73 -22.84
CA ASP A 189 8.55 15.98 -23.63
C ASP A 189 8.36 17.24 -22.78
N PHE A 190 7.97 17.09 -21.49
CA PHE A 190 7.76 18.23 -20.59
C PHE A 190 8.86 18.33 -19.54
N PRO A 191 9.67 19.41 -19.54
CA PRO A 191 10.73 19.58 -18.56
C PRO A 191 10.13 19.81 -17.17
N THR A 192 10.45 18.93 -16.23
CA THR A 192 10.08 19.09 -14.82
C THR A 192 11.11 19.92 -14.03
N GLU A 193 12.24 20.26 -14.65
CA GLU A 193 13.23 21.15 -14.08
C GLU A 193 12.65 22.57 -13.92
N GLY A 194 12.71 23.10 -12.69
CA GLY A 194 12.12 24.40 -12.39
C GLY A 194 10.61 24.40 -12.10
N LEU A 195 9.96 23.24 -12.09
CA LEU A 195 8.55 23.12 -11.70
C LEU A 195 8.37 23.60 -10.25
N GLN A 196 7.59 24.69 -10.07
CA GLN A 196 7.43 25.35 -8.77
C GLN A 196 6.25 24.81 -7.98
N LYS A 197 5.12 24.60 -8.65
CA LYS A 197 3.86 24.19 -8.02
C LYS A 197 3.01 23.41 -9.02
N TYR A 198 2.33 22.38 -8.51
CA TYR A 198 1.23 21.72 -9.24
C TYR A 198 0.30 20.99 -8.28
N SER A 199 -0.92 20.77 -8.74
CA SER A 199 -1.90 19.89 -8.14
C SER A 199 -2.46 18.98 -9.22
N LEU A 200 -2.53 17.70 -8.93
CA LEU A 200 -3.14 16.68 -9.80
C LEU A 200 -4.12 15.87 -8.97
N LEU A 201 -5.37 15.81 -9.43
CA LEU A 201 -6.41 14.95 -8.85
C LEU A 201 -7.06 14.15 -9.96
N THR A 202 -7.05 12.82 -9.87
CA THR A 202 -7.75 11.93 -10.80
C THR A 202 -8.58 10.91 -10.05
N GLN A 203 -9.74 10.58 -10.59
CA GLN A 203 -10.60 9.50 -10.09
C GLN A 203 -10.30 8.20 -10.83
N GLY A 204 -10.45 7.09 -10.13
CA GLY A 204 -10.26 5.75 -10.63
C GLY A 204 -8.88 5.17 -10.34
N ARG A 205 -8.83 3.84 -10.33
CA ARG A 205 -7.59 3.09 -10.14
C ARG A 205 -6.73 3.14 -11.39
N VAL A 206 -5.45 3.38 -11.21
CA VAL A 206 -4.44 3.30 -12.29
C VAL A 206 -3.69 1.98 -12.15
N SER A 207 -3.88 1.10 -13.12
CA SER A 207 -3.17 -0.19 -13.18
C SER A 207 -1.66 0.02 -13.34
N GLY A 208 -0.88 -0.73 -12.57
CA GLY A 208 0.59 -0.59 -12.56
C GLY A 208 1.13 0.49 -11.64
N LEU A 209 0.26 1.27 -11.00
CA LEU A 209 0.63 2.20 -9.94
C LEU A 209 0.34 1.55 -8.59
N ALA A 210 1.34 1.46 -7.71
CA ALA A 210 1.14 0.92 -6.36
C ALA A 210 0.20 1.82 -5.55
N SER A 211 -0.66 1.22 -4.73
CA SER A 211 -1.40 1.97 -3.71
C SER A 211 -0.46 2.45 -2.62
N GLY A 212 -0.57 3.71 -2.22
CA GLY A 212 0.28 4.24 -1.16
C GLY A 212 0.55 5.73 -1.23
N THR A 213 1.62 6.14 -0.58
CA THR A 213 2.00 7.56 -0.51
C THR A 213 3.49 7.75 -0.75
N GLN A 214 3.86 8.85 -1.40
CA GLN A 214 5.23 9.26 -1.63
C GLN A 214 5.45 10.68 -1.10
N PHE A 215 6.66 10.92 -0.59
CA PHE A 215 7.10 12.25 -0.20
C PHE A 215 7.82 12.92 -1.38
N ARG A 216 7.52 14.20 -1.61
CA ARG A 216 8.29 15.04 -2.52
C ARG A 216 9.18 15.96 -1.68
N LYS A 217 10.49 15.83 -1.86
CA LYS A 217 11.48 16.61 -1.10
C LYS A 217 12.28 17.53 -2.02
N ALA A 218 12.54 18.73 -1.57
CA ALA A 218 13.49 19.65 -2.20
C ALA A 218 14.93 19.13 -2.03
N LYS A 219 15.88 19.74 -2.73
CA LYS A 219 17.32 19.42 -2.59
C LYS A 219 17.86 19.64 -1.17
N SER A 220 17.28 20.58 -0.43
CA SER A 220 17.55 20.81 1.00
C SER A 220 17.08 19.69 1.92
N GLY A 221 16.23 18.77 1.44
CA GLY A 221 15.54 17.77 2.23
C GLY A 221 14.16 18.20 2.75
N ALA A 222 13.78 19.48 2.57
CA ALA A 222 12.49 20.00 2.99
C ALA A 222 11.34 19.26 2.27
N LEU A 223 10.26 18.96 3.01
CA LEU A 223 9.08 18.33 2.44
C LEU A 223 8.26 19.38 1.67
N VAL A 224 8.25 19.27 0.35
CA VAL A 224 7.57 20.21 -0.55
C VAL A 224 6.32 19.64 -1.19
N GLY A 225 6.00 18.37 -0.98
CA GLY A 225 4.79 17.79 -1.54
C GLY A 225 4.55 16.35 -1.13
N ARG A 226 3.40 15.85 -1.51
CA ARG A 226 2.95 14.47 -1.30
C ARG A 226 2.25 13.95 -2.56
N ALA A 227 2.50 12.68 -2.86
CA ALA A 227 1.66 11.93 -3.79
C ALA A 227 0.93 10.83 -3.04
N PHE A 228 -0.34 10.63 -3.37
CA PHE A 228 -1.21 9.56 -2.92
C PHE A 228 -1.71 8.84 -4.15
N THR A 229 -1.55 7.54 -4.19
CA THR A 229 -1.82 6.74 -5.38
C THR A 229 -2.77 5.61 -5.06
N ASN A 230 -3.77 5.40 -5.91
CA ASN A 230 -4.78 4.35 -5.77
C ASN A 230 -5.35 4.27 -4.35
N THR A 231 -5.76 5.39 -3.77
CA THR A 231 -6.26 5.49 -2.39
C THR A 231 -7.57 6.28 -2.32
N GLY A 232 -8.36 6.07 -1.27
CA GLY A 232 -9.60 6.81 -1.04
C GLY A 232 -9.40 8.15 -0.35
N PHE A 233 -10.39 9.04 -0.44
CA PHE A 233 -10.37 10.35 0.22
C PHE A 233 -10.22 10.26 1.75
N PHE A 234 -10.75 9.21 2.37
CA PHE A 234 -10.53 8.99 3.80
C PHE A 234 -9.04 9.01 4.17
N SER A 235 -8.20 8.28 3.43
CA SER A 235 -6.75 8.24 3.68
C SER A 235 -6.08 9.59 3.43
N LEU A 236 -6.53 10.33 2.43
CA LEU A 236 -6.04 11.69 2.13
C LEU A 236 -6.34 12.64 3.30
N TYR A 237 -7.61 12.77 3.67
CA TYR A 237 -8.04 13.66 4.74
C TYR A 237 -7.47 13.25 6.11
N SER A 238 -7.43 11.95 6.41
CA SER A 238 -6.82 11.41 7.62
C SER A 238 -5.33 11.79 7.73
N THR A 239 -4.58 11.62 6.64
CA THR A 239 -3.16 11.98 6.64
C THR A 239 -2.97 13.48 6.85
N ILE A 240 -3.75 14.32 6.17
CA ILE A 240 -3.69 15.78 6.30
C ILE A 240 -4.07 16.20 7.73
N ALA A 241 -5.15 15.67 8.27
CA ALA A 241 -5.61 15.97 9.62
C ALA A 241 -4.54 15.66 10.68
N ARG A 242 -3.96 14.47 10.61
CA ARG A 242 -2.89 14.08 11.55
C ARG A 242 -1.69 15.00 11.48
N GLN A 243 -1.28 15.42 10.29
CA GLN A 243 -0.13 16.31 10.14
C GLN A 243 -0.42 17.73 10.63
N LEU A 244 -1.61 18.26 10.36
CA LEU A 244 -2.03 19.57 10.84
C LEU A 244 -2.13 19.59 12.37
N GLN A 245 -2.72 18.59 12.99
CA GLN A 245 -2.83 18.51 14.45
C GLN A 245 -1.47 18.26 15.11
N ARG A 246 -0.61 17.44 14.50
CA ARG A 246 0.77 17.24 14.98
C ARG A 246 1.58 18.53 15.00
N ALA A 247 1.42 19.38 14.00
CA ALA A 247 2.07 20.69 13.95
C ALA A 247 1.64 21.61 15.12
N LEU A 248 0.46 21.36 15.70
CA LEU A 248 -0.05 22.04 16.90
C LEU A 248 0.29 21.32 18.21
N GLY A 249 1.07 20.24 18.15
CA GLY A 249 1.41 19.42 19.32
C GLY A 249 0.29 18.45 19.76
N TRP A 250 -0.71 18.21 18.92
CA TRP A 250 -1.90 17.43 19.28
C TRP A 250 -1.89 16.08 18.55
N ARG A 251 -2.29 15.02 19.26
CA ARG A 251 -2.59 13.73 18.65
C ARG A 251 -3.97 13.80 17.96
N PHE A 252 -4.04 13.23 16.76
CA PHE A 252 -5.28 13.09 16.00
C PHE A 252 -5.34 11.69 15.36
N SER A 253 -6.50 11.07 15.40
CA SER A 253 -6.70 9.71 14.94
C SER A 253 -7.86 9.60 13.94
N ASP A 254 -7.96 8.46 13.29
CA ASP A 254 -9.03 8.17 12.33
C ASP A 254 -10.42 8.14 12.98
N GLN A 255 -10.49 7.76 14.28
CA GLN A 255 -11.73 7.76 15.05
C GLN A 255 -12.28 9.17 15.33
N GLN A 256 -11.51 10.21 15.01
CA GLN A 256 -11.92 11.62 15.11
C GLN A 256 -12.43 12.19 13.79
N ILE A 257 -12.49 11.37 12.73
CA ILE A 257 -13.07 11.74 11.45
C ILE A 257 -14.54 11.35 11.42
N ARG A 258 -15.39 12.24 10.97
CA ARG A 258 -16.83 12.02 10.78
C ARG A 258 -17.22 12.40 9.37
N TYR A 259 -17.97 11.54 8.72
CA TYR A 259 -18.60 11.83 7.45
C TYR A 259 -20.07 12.17 7.68
N ALA A 260 -20.56 13.22 7.03
CA ALA A 260 -21.93 13.73 7.13
C ALA A 260 -22.54 14.02 5.75
N GLY A 261 -22.10 13.28 4.71
CA GLY A 261 -22.64 13.40 3.36
C GLY A 261 -23.67 12.30 3.05
N ALA A 262 -24.18 12.33 1.83
CA ALA A 262 -25.23 11.42 1.36
C ALA A 262 -24.72 10.02 1.01
N SER A 263 -23.43 9.86 0.64
CA SER A 263 -22.83 8.61 0.17
C SER A 263 -21.55 8.26 0.91
N GLU A 264 -21.66 7.71 2.10
CA GLU A 264 -20.51 7.19 2.85
C GLU A 264 -19.80 6.06 2.09
N ALA A 265 -20.54 5.22 1.38
CA ALA A 265 -19.99 4.14 0.58
C ALA A 265 -19.09 4.68 -0.55
N GLY A 266 -19.50 5.71 -1.28
CA GLY A 266 -18.67 6.36 -2.30
C GLY A 266 -17.43 7.00 -1.70
N PHE A 267 -17.56 7.70 -0.57
CA PHE A 267 -16.43 8.30 0.12
C PHE A 267 -15.37 7.28 0.56
N LEU A 268 -15.79 6.09 0.99
CA LEU A 268 -14.89 5.04 1.47
C LEU A 268 -14.31 4.16 0.35
N GLN A 269 -15.06 3.93 -0.73
CA GLN A 269 -14.74 2.94 -1.77
C GLN A 269 -14.08 3.54 -3.02
N ASP A 270 -14.41 4.79 -3.34
CA ASP A 270 -13.86 5.43 -4.52
C ASP A 270 -12.34 5.59 -4.40
N THR A 271 -11.67 5.29 -5.51
CA THR A 271 -10.21 5.36 -5.59
C THR A 271 -9.78 6.61 -6.34
N TYR A 272 -8.77 7.27 -5.84
CA TYR A 272 -8.21 8.50 -6.39
C TYR A 272 -6.69 8.46 -6.43
N ASN A 273 -6.12 9.32 -7.28
CA ASN A 273 -4.71 9.65 -7.27
C ASN A 273 -4.60 11.17 -7.08
N TYR A 274 -3.84 11.58 -6.08
CA TYR A 274 -3.65 12.98 -5.74
C TYR A 274 -2.18 13.28 -5.54
N GLU A 275 -1.68 14.28 -6.22
CA GLU A 275 -0.33 14.79 -6.03
C GLU A 275 -0.34 16.30 -5.91
N PHE A 276 0.33 16.81 -4.87
CA PHE A 276 0.40 18.21 -4.57
C PHE A 276 1.83 18.62 -4.22
N VAL A 277 2.36 19.64 -4.90
CA VAL A 277 3.70 20.15 -4.71
C VAL A 277 3.65 21.68 -4.61
N VAL A 278 4.45 22.23 -3.72
CA VAL A 278 4.59 23.69 -3.48
C VAL A 278 6.05 24.10 -3.53
N PRO A 279 6.35 25.40 -3.78
CA PRO A 279 7.70 25.93 -3.58
C PRO A 279 8.18 25.73 -2.15
N GLU A 280 9.47 25.52 -1.98
CA GLU A 280 10.10 25.18 -0.68
C GLU A 280 9.75 26.18 0.44
N ARG A 281 9.62 27.48 0.12
CA ARG A 281 9.20 28.51 1.09
C ARG A 281 7.82 28.27 1.71
N PHE A 282 7.00 27.38 1.14
CA PHE A 282 5.69 27.00 1.64
C PHE A 282 5.65 25.61 2.28
N SER A 283 6.81 24.98 2.52
CA SER A 283 6.89 23.64 3.08
C SER A 283 6.15 23.51 4.42
N ALA A 284 6.21 24.53 5.27
CA ALA A 284 5.50 24.53 6.55
C ALA A 284 3.96 24.62 6.40
N GLN A 285 3.47 25.19 5.30
CA GLN A 285 2.04 25.31 4.99
C GLN A 285 1.51 24.18 4.09
N LEU A 286 2.34 23.21 3.72
CA LEU A 286 1.99 22.15 2.76
C LEU A 286 0.62 21.54 3.04
N TYR A 287 0.38 21.07 4.25
CA TYR A 287 -0.86 20.33 4.58
C TYR A 287 -2.09 21.23 4.67
N SER A 288 -1.94 22.49 5.09
CA SER A 288 -3.06 23.46 5.06
C SER A 288 -3.43 23.82 3.62
N MET A 289 -2.43 23.96 2.74
CA MET A 289 -2.67 24.20 1.31
C MET A 289 -3.28 22.98 0.63
N MET A 290 -2.86 21.75 0.99
CA MET A 290 -3.49 20.51 0.50
C MET A 290 -4.96 20.42 0.93
N LEU A 291 -5.27 20.75 2.19
CA LEU A 291 -6.66 20.76 2.68
C LEU A 291 -7.51 21.76 1.90
N HIS A 292 -6.99 22.96 1.67
CA HIS A 292 -7.66 23.99 0.87
C HIS A 292 -7.90 23.52 -0.57
N ASP A 293 -6.89 22.93 -1.21
CA ASP A 293 -6.96 22.43 -2.58
C ASP A 293 -8.02 21.32 -2.70
N LEU A 294 -8.01 20.33 -1.80
CA LEU A 294 -9.03 19.28 -1.77
C LEU A 294 -10.44 19.83 -1.51
N ASN A 295 -10.59 20.77 -0.58
CA ASN A 295 -11.87 21.43 -0.32
C ASN A 295 -12.37 22.27 -1.51
N THR A 296 -11.49 22.65 -2.42
CA THR A 296 -11.83 23.43 -3.62
C THR A 296 -12.21 22.52 -4.80
N TYR A 297 -11.48 21.44 -5.01
CA TYR A 297 -11.52 20.68 -6.26
C TYR A 297 -12.02 19.23 -6.10
N SER A 298 -12.12 18.69 -4.87
CA SER A 298 -12.72 17.38 -4.66
C SER A 298 -14.24 17.47 -4.47
N PRO A 299 -14.97 16.37 -4.53
CA PRO A 299 -16.41 16.39 -4.22
C PRO A 299 -16.72 16.56 -2.73
N TYR A 300 -15.72 16.76 -1.87
CA TYR A 300 -15.87 16.82 -0.41
C TYR A 300 -15.30 18.11 0.17
N VAL A 301 -15.87 18.53 1.30
CA VAL A 301 -15.35 19.63 2.13
C VAL A 301 -15.10 19.11 3.54
N ALA A 302 -13.89 19.33 4.04
CA ALA A 302 -13.48 18.95 5.38
C ALA A 302 -13.21 20.21 6.25
N THR A 303 -13.74 20.20 7.47
CA THR A 303 -13.55 21.27 8.45
C THR A 303 -13.24 20.69 9.82
N PHE A 304 -12.43 21.41 10.60
CA PHE A 304 -12.22 21.04 12.00
C PHE A 304 -13.26 21.73 12.90
N LYS A 305 -13.83 20.96 13.85
CA LYS A 305 -14.69 21.49 14.90
C LYS A 305 -14.45 20.79 16.22
N THR A 306 -14.73 21.45 17.30
CA THR A 306 -14.74 20.82 18.64
C THR A 306 -16.15 20.31 18.96
N GLU A 307 -16.26 19.04 19.29
CA GLU A 307 -17.54 18.40 19.60
C GLU A 307 -17.46 17.56 20.87
N LYS A 308 -18.54 17.55 21.66
CA LYS A 308 -18.66 16.66 22.82
C LYS A 308 -19.05 15.27 22.35
N THR A 309 -18.09 14.33 22.40
CA THR A 309 -18.26 12.97 21.89
C THR A 309 -17.79 11.92 22.91
N ASN A 310 -18.25 10.70 22.74
CA ASN A 310 -17.79 9.56 23.52
C ASN A 310 -16.34 9.24 23.12
N CYS A 311 -15.51 8.94 24.11
CA CYS A 311 -14.11 8.57 23.95
C CYS A 311 -13.67 7.63 25.07
N LEU A 312 -12.52 7.01 24.91
CA LEU A 312 -11.81 6.33 26.00
C LEU A 312 -10.67 7.22 26.49
N ILE A 313 -10.54 7.34 27.79
CA ILE A 313 -9.44 8.05 28.44
C ILE A 313 -8.43 7.02 28.90
N LEU A 314 -7.22 7.08 28.36
CA LEU A 314 -6.07 6.38 28.93
C LEU A 314 -5.51 7.26 30.04
N GLU A 315 -5.59 6.80 31.28
CA GLU A 315 -5.15 7.54 32.44
C GLU A 315 -4.25 6.70 33.35
N ARG A 316 -3.37 7.36 34.07
CA ARG A 316 -2.57 6.77 35.15
C ARG A 316 -3.31 6.98 36.47
N TYR A 317 -3.75 5.89 37.08
CA TYR A 317 -4.49 5.93 38.34
C TYR A 317 -3.60 5.56 39.55
N SER A 318 -2.42 4.99 39.31
CA SER A 318 -1.46 4.61 40.35
C SER A 318 -0.04 4.76 39.85
N THR A 319 0.87 5.18 40.73
CA THR A 319 2.32 5.14 40.50
C THR A 319 2.97 3.88 41.06
N ALA A 320 2.23 3.10 41.88
CA ALA A 320 2.64 1.78 42.37
C ALA A 320 2.42 0.74 41.26
N GLY A 321 3.41 -0.09 41.01
CA GLY A 321 3.31 -1.16 40.01
C GLY A 321 4.59 -1.40 39.22
N THR A 322 4.48 -2.17 38.15
CA THR A 322 5.60 -2.46 37.26
C THR A 322 6.15 -1.17 36.65
N PRO A 323 7.47 -0.90 36.73
CA PRO A 323 8.06 0.24 36.07
C PRO A 323 7.72 0.26 34.57
N LEU A 324 7.39 1.43 34.04
CA LEU A 324 7.09 1.62 32.63
C LEU A 324 8.34 1.68 31.75
N ASN A 325 9.50 2.04 32.34
CA ASN A 325 10.75 2.21 31.63
C ASN A 325 11.56 0.91 31.64
N HIS A 326 12.02 0.53 30.45
CA HIS A 326 13.05 -0.48 30.25
C HIS A 326 14.07 0.06 29.27
N ASP A 327 15.34 -0.06 29.61
CA ASP A 327 16.45 0.22 28.69
C ASP A 327 16.43 -0.77 27.51
N GLY A 328 16.63 -0.29 26.32
CA GLY A 328 16.78 -1.10 25.12
C GLY A 328 16.21 -0.43 23.86
N ASP A 329 16.49 -1.03 22.72
CA ASP A 329 16.06 -0.55 21.42
C ASP A 329 14.54 -0.51 21.27
N GLU A 330 14.04 0.49 20.55
CA GLU A 330 12.65 0.62 20.19
C GLU A 330 12.20 -0.59 19.35
N SER A 331 11.23 -1.34 19.83
CA SER A 331 10.64 -2.43 19.08
C SER A 331 9.11 -2.43 19.21
N LEU A 332 8.46 -2.32 18.06
CA LEU A 332 7.04 -2.64 17.88
C LEU A 332 6.98 -4.11 17.45
N VAL A 333 6.87 -5.02 18.40
CA VAL A 333 6.64 -6.42 18.03
C VAL A 333 5.25 -6.51 17.43
N LYS A 334 5.19 -6.79 16.13
CA LYS A 334 3.93 -7.08 15.43
C LYS A 334 3.31 -8.31 16.08
N GLY A 335 2.35 -8.09 16.98
CA GLY A 335 1.54 -9.17 17.54
C GLY A 335 0.82 -9.90 16.40
N ALA A 336 0.89 -11.21 16.40
CA ALA A 336 0.14 -12.05 15.50
C ALA A 336 -1.35 -11.90 15.80
N GLY A 337 -2.13 -11.50 14.79
CA GLY A 337 -3.58 -11.59 14.80
C GLY A 337 -4.33 -10.52 15.60
N GLN A 338 -5.54 -10.25 15.18
CA GLN A 338 -6.45 -9.22 15.72
C GLN A 338 -6.92 -9.46 17.17
N GLN A 339 -6.60 -10.59 17.79
CA GLN A 339 -6.94 -10.98 19.17
C GLN A 339 -5.72 -11.42 19.99
N GLY A 340 -4.50 -11.03 19.59
CA GLY A 340 -3.25 -11.45 20.22
C GLY A 340 -2.75 -10.47 21.30
N ALA A 341 -1.65 -10.84 21.94
CA ALA A 341 -0.94 -9.99 22.90
C ALA A 341 -0.43 -8.69 22.24
N LEU A 342 -0.55 -7.58 22.96
CA LEU A 342 0.08 -6.30 22.63
C LEU A 342 1.42 -6.22 23.38
N ASN A 343 2.51 -6.05 22.65
CA ASN A 343 3.83 -5.89 23.25
C ASN A 343 4.49 -4.64 22.64
N LEU A 344 4.70 -3.65 23.47
CA LEU A 344 5.34 -2.38 23.14
C LEU A 344 6.60 -2.24 23.99
N LYS A 345 7.72 -1.92 23.38
CA LYS A 345 8.99 -1.72 24.07
C LYS A 345 9.58 -0.36 23.71
N ASN A 346 9.89 0.43 24.73
CA ASN A 346 10.53 1.73 24.62
C ASN A 346 9.86 2.68 23.60
N VAL A 347 8.55 2.87 23.71
CA VAL A 347 7.75 3.71 22.80
C VAL A 347 7.16 4.91 23.54
N PRO A 348 6.82 6.02 22.85
CA PRO A 348 6.00 7.07 23.44
C PRO A 348 4.64 6.53 23.89
N VAL A 349 4.06 7.08 24.97
CA VAL A 349 2.75 6.64 25.45
C VAL A 349 1.63 6.79 24.42
N ASP A 350 1.75 7.74 23.50
CA ASP A 350 0.81 7.90 22.39
C ASP A 350 0.80 6.70 21.44
N ALA A 351 1.90 5.97 21.33
CA ALA A 351 1.93 4.72 20.58
C ALA A 351 1.08 3.62 21.23
N LEU A 352 0.99 3.61 22.58
CA LEU A 352 0.04 2.76 23.29
C LEU A 352 -1.40 3.20 23.02
N ALA A 353 -1.70 4.49 23.11
CA ALA A 353 -3.02 5.02 22.78
C ALA A 353 -3.46 4.69 21.34
N ASP A 354 -2.54 4.80 20.36
CA ASP A 354 -2.78 4.42 18.96
C ASP A 354 -3.11 2.93 18.82
N ARG A 355 -2.42 2.06 19.55
CA ARG A 355 -2.68 0.62 19.53
C ARG A 355 -4.01 0.24 20.16
N LEU A 356 -4.32 0.84 21.29
CA LEU A 356 -5.58 0.62 22.00
C LEU A 356 -6.79 1.12 21.21
N GLU A 357 -6.61 2.20 20.46
CA GLU A 357 -7.63 2.74 19.58
C GLU A 357 -7.93 1.83 18.39
N ASN A 358 -6.91 1.16 17.85
CA ASN A 358 -7.04 0.27 16.69
C ASN A 358 -7.38 -1.19 17.05
N LEU A 359 -7.83 -1.47 18.28
CA LEU A 359 -8.34 -2.79 18.64
C LEU A 359 -9.72 -3.03 17.99
N THR A 360 -9.97 -4.25 17.53
CA THR A 360 -11.15 -4.60 16.73
C THR A 360 -12.49 -4.30 17.38
N TRP A 361 -12.56 -4.33 18.70
CA TRP A 361 -13.78 -4.03 19.45
C TRP A 361 -13.97 -2.53 19.71
N ASN A 362 -12.94 -1.71 19.49
CA ASN A 362 -12.98 -0.27 19.81
C ASN A 362 -13.28 0.55 18.54
N SER A 363 -14.30 1.37 18.63
CA SER A 363 -14.69 2.37 17.63
C SER A 363 -14.61 3.81 18.15
N LEU A 364 -14.03 4.01 19.35
CA LEU A 364 -13.94 5.30 20.01
C LEU A 364 -12.50 5.83 19.99
N PRO A 365 -12.32 7.14 19.87
CA PRO A 365 -11.00 7.75 20.00
C PRO A 365 -10.45 7.53 21.42
N VAL A 366 -9.15 7.23 21.53
CA VAL A 366 -8.44 7.08 22.79
C VAL A 366 -7.65 8.34 23.11
N MET A 367 -8.01 9.04 24.18
CA MET A 367 -7.34 10.27 24.62
C MET A 367 -6.30 9.95 25.68
N ASN A 368 -5.06 10.35 25.45
CA ASN A 368 -3.97 10.22 26.43
C ASN A 368 -4.09 11.31 27.51
N HIS A 369 -4.33 10.90 28.73
CA HIS A 369 -4.40 11.73 29.95
C HIS A 369 -3.55 11.11 31.05
N THR A 370 -2.41 10.51 30.70
CA THR A 370 -1.54 9.84 31.66
C THR A 370 -0.54 10.78 32.32
N ASP A 371 -0.30 11.96 31.75
CA ASP A 371 0.77 12.90 32.11
C ASP A 371 2.18 12.25 32.10
N ILE A 372 2.35 11.16 31.33
CA ILE A 372 3.62 10.45 31.15
C ILE A 372 4.32 11.05 29.94
N SER A 373 5.49 11.64 30.18
CA SER A 373 6.37 12.18 29.11
C SER A 373 7.44 11.18 28.66
N GLU A 374 7.76 10.22 29.54
CA GLU A 374 8.79 9.22 29.27
C GLU A 374 8.28 8.15 28.28
N ARG A 375 9.24 7.45 27.69
CA ARG A 375 8.96 6.28 26.87
C ARG A 375 8.58 5.11 27.76
N ILE A 376 7.67 4.26 27.27
CA ILE A 376 7.08 3.16 28.04
C ILE A 376 7.33 1.80 27.38
N SER A 377 7.32 0.77 28.21
CA SER A 377 7.27 -0.62 27.79
C SER A 377 6.08 -1.30 28.45
N VAL A 378 5.17 -1.87 27.66
CA VAL A 378 3.92 -2.45 28.12
C VAL A 378 3.65 -3.76 27.40
N ARG A 379 3.26 -4.79 28.15
CA ARG A 379 2.85 -6.09 27.63
C ARG A 379 1.46 -6.45 28.14
N ILE A 380 0.50 -6.58 27.21
CA ILE A 380 -0.88 -6.97 27.51
C ILE A 380 -1.14 -8.30 26.79
N SER A 381 -1.40 -9.36 27.54
CA SER A 381 -1.52 -10.72 27.01
C SER A 381 -2.86 -10.98 26.31
N ARG A 382 -3.91 -10.22 26.60
CA ARG A 382 -5.24 -10.31 26.01
C ARG A 382 -5.78 -8.93 25.71
N THR A 383 -6.40 -8.74 24.55
CA THR A 383 -6.90 -7.46 24.06
C THR A 383 -8.31 -7.56 23.43
N GLY A 384 -9.06 -8.62 23.78
CA GLY A 384 -10.35 -8.90 23.15
C GLY A 384 -11.50 -7.98 23.56
N ASN A 385 -11.40 -7.32 24.72
CA ASN A 385 -12.40 -6.37 25.20
C ASN A 385 -11.79 -5.38 26.22
N LEU A 386 -12.58 -4.38 26.63
CA LEU A 386 -12.13 -3.34 27.57
C LEU A 386 -11.68 -3.90 28.93
N GLN A 387 -12.36 -4.93 29.45
CA GLN A 387 -12.02 -5.54 30.73
C GLN A 387 -10.67 -6.25 30.68
N GLU A 388 -10.41 -7.02 29.62
CA GLU A 388 -9.12 -7.70 29.41
C GLU A 388 -7.97 -6.72 29.22
N VAL A 389 -8.21 -5.65 28.47
CA VAL A 389 -7.23 -4.57 28.28
C VAL A 389 -6.91 -3.92 29.63
N ASN A 390 -7.92 -3.58 30.44
CA ASN A 390 -7.72 -2.98 31.76
C ASN A 390 -7.02 -3.94 32.74
N ALA A 391 -7.31 -5.24 32.68
CA ALA A 391 -6.57 -6.23 33.45
C ALA A 391 -5.08 -6.25 33.09
N GLY A 392 -4.75 -6.09 31.79
CA GLY A 392 -3.37 -6.00 31.31
C GLY A 392 -2.68 -4.68 31.61
N LEU A 393 -3.42 -3.57 31.66
CA LEU A 393 -2.91 -2.23 31.98
C LEU A 393 -2.73 -2.04 33.50
N GLY A 394 -3.54 -2.71 34.31
CA GLY A 394 -3.53 -2.58 35.76
C GLY A 394 -2.19 -2.71 36.45
N PRO A 395 -1.34 -3.73 36.12
CA PRO A 395 0.01 -3.87 36.67
C PRO A 395 0.91 -2.64 36.46
N TYR A 396 0.65 -1.83 35.43
CA TYR A 396 1.41 -0.61 35.12
C TYR A 396 0.78 0.66 35.74
N GLY A 397 -0.29 0.51 36.53
CA GLY A 397 -1.03 1.64 37.09
C GLY A 397 -1.81 2.45 36.03
N LEU A 398 -2.09 1.83 34.88
CA LEU A 398 -2.83 2.43 33.76
C LEU A 398 -4.23 1.81 33.64
N ARG A 399 -5.17 2.59 33.13
CA ARG A 399 -6.49 2.08 32.72
C ARG A 399 -7.11 2.86 31.57
N LEU A 400 -8.02 2.23 30.86
CA LEU A 400 -8.96 2.85 29.94
C LEU A 400 -10.31 3.06 30.60
N ARG A 401 -10.85 4.26 30.50
CA ARG A 401 -12.18 4.61 31.07
C ARG A 401 -13.04 5.30 30.00
N PRO A 402 -14.28 4.85 29.79
CA PRO A 402 -15.26 5.57 28.98
C PRO A 402 -15.52 6.98 29.52
N ALA A 403 -15.60 7.95 28.63
CA ALA A 403 -15.87 9.33 28.96
C ALA A 403 -16.57 10.05 27.83
N LYS A 404 -17.16 11.23 28.14
CA LYS A 404 -17.68 12.15 27.14
C LYS A 404 -16.94 13.46 27.29
N LYS A 405 -16.13 13.82 26.26
CA LYS A 405 -15.24 14.98 26.27
C LYS A 405 -15.44 15.83 25.03
N LYS A 406 -15.16 17.13 25.14
CA LYS A 406 -15.00 17.99 23.98
C LYS A 406 -13.64 17.69 23.34
N ILE A 407 -13.66 17.14 22.14
CA ILE A 407 -12.46 16.83 21.38
C ILE A 407 -12.55 17.44 19.97
N MET A 408 -11.39 17.65 19.37
CA MET A 408 -11.31 18.08 17.97
C MET A 408 -11.75 16.92 17.08
N ILE A 409 -12.65 17.17 16.13
CA ILE A 409 -13.00 16.24 15.05
C ILE A 409 -12.82 16.91 13.71
N MET A 410 -12.55 16.12 12.68
CA MET A 410 -12.68 16.52 11.29
C MET A 410 -14.04 16.07 10.78
N LEU A 411 -14.88 17.04 10.43
CA LEU A 411 -16.16 16.77 9.76
C LEU A 411 -15.95 16.90 8.26
N ILE A 412 -16.30 15.84 7.53
CA ILE A 412 -16.27 15.80 6.07
C ILE A 412 -17.73 15.71 5.60
N SER A 413 -18.09 16.53 4.63
CA SER A 413 -19.40 16.53 4.00
C SER A 413 -19.26 16.64 2.48
N ASP A 414 -20.30 16.26 1.76
CA ASP A 414 -20.36 16.47 0.31
C ASP A 414 -20.26 17.96 0.01
N GLN A 415 -19.53 18.28 -1.03
CA GLN A 415 -19.50 19.65 -1.55
C GLN A 415 -20.85 19.93 -2.20
N ALA A 416 -21.59 20.90 -1.68
CA ALA A 416 -22.81 21.36 -2.34
C ALA A 416 -22.44 21.79 -3.77
N THR A 417 -23.17 21.30 -4.76
CA THR A 417 -23.04 21.72 -6.16
C THR A 417 -23.14 23.24 -6.17
N LYS A 418 -22.02 23.93 -6.34
CA LYS A 418 -22.00 25.39 -6.50
C LYS A 418 -22.86 25.68 -7.72
N PRO A 419 -23.87 26.57 -7.63
CA PRO A 419 -24.59 27.00 -8.82
C PRO A 419 -23.54 27.54 -9.79
N THR A 420 -23.59 27.10 -11.03
CA THR A 420 -22.70 27.53 -12.10
C THR A 420 -22.70 29.05 -12.18
N LEU A 421 -21.68 29.73 -11.64
CA LEU A 421 -21.56 31.20 -11.67
C LEU A 421 -21.24 31.73 -13.07
N TYR A 422 -21.18 30.88 -14.07
CA TYR A 422 -20.93 31.26 -15.46
C TYR A 422 -22.08 30.78 -16.33
N LYS A 423 -23.03 31.68 -16.61
CA LYS A 423 -23.84 31.61 -17.81
C LYS A 423 -23.04 32.31 -18.91
N PRO A 424 -22.58 31.59 -19.95
CA PRO A 424 -22.06 32.26 -21.13
C PRO A 424 -23.19 33.07 -21.72
N ARG A 425 -22.94 34.37 -21.98
CA ARG A 425 -23.81 35.25 -22.75
C ARG A 425 -23.82 34.85 -24.22
#